data_c68552c3cff60e41fc7ea44de373ffd5
#
_entry.id   c68552c3cff60e41fc7ea44de373ffd5
#
_cell.length_a   1.000
_cell.length_b   1.000
_cell.length_c   1.000
_cell.angle_alpha   90.00
_cell.angle_beta   90.00
_cell.angle_gamma   90.00
#
_symmetry.space_group_name_H-M   'P 1'
#
loop_
_entity.id
_entity.type
_entity.pdbx_description
1 polymer ?
#
loop_
_entity_poly.entity_id
_entity_poly.type
_entity_poly.pdbx_seq_one_letter_code
_entity_poly.pdbx_strand_id
1 'polypeptide(L)'
;MSVLAFLLIFASAGLHASWNMIAKKERMTLAFYAVLCTIGAVWTSFMHFLSPLCFFSMPTRFYLALAGTLCGEIFYGLGIVRAYRVLDMSSAYPMMRSLPLLIIALVTTLCGFGRPLTLHAQIGMALVFAGCLLMPLKRFSELKLRNYLNRGMLYILSVALGTTLYTIFDSWAQAVMRESFPDVSKPVISLTYYSFRAPTVATLFWILTFSIPPWRDEAISLWRKRSYLPLAAGVCSSLTYVLVLTAMNFVSNVSYVQAFRQLGLLIGMLEGIFILKESCTMPKVAGITLILSGLALSVL
;
A
#
# COMPACT_ATOMS: atom_id res chain seq x y z
N MET A 1 5.90 -1.32 19.12
CA MET A 1 6.40 -0.62 17.90
C MET A 1 7.37 0.47 18.34
N SER A 2 8.48 0.71 17.61
CA SER A 2 9.40 1.80 17.96
C SER A 2 8.84 3.17 17.52
N VAL A 3 9.26 4.26 18.21
CA VAL A 3 8.89 5.64 17.83
C VAL A 3 9.32 5.94 16.39
N LEU A 4 10.51 5.46 16.00
CA LEU A 4 10.99 5.62 14.61
C LEU A 4 10.03 4.98 13.60
N ALA A 5 9.57 3.73 13.84
CA ALA A 5 8.61 3.08 12.94
C ALA A 5 7.30 3.87 12.85
N PHE A 6 6.81 4.41 13.96
CA PHE A 6 5.61 5.26 13.96
C PHE A 6 5.79 6.51 13.09
N LEU A 7 6.90 7.24 13.28
CA LEU A 7 7.18 8.46 12.51
C LEU A 7 7.32 8.19 11.01
N LEU A 8 8.00 7.10 10.62
CA LEU A 8 8.14 6.67 9.24
C LEU A 8 6.77 6.35 8.61
N ILE A 9 5.91 5.64 9.33
CA ILE A 9 4.58 5.29 8.84
C ILE A 9 3.68 6.53 8.76
N PHE A 10 3.77 7.44 9.72
CA PHE A 10 3.00 8.68 9.73
C PHE A 10 3.37 9.58 8.52
N ALA A 11 4.66 9.79 8.26
CA ALA A 11 5.14 10.51 7.09
C ALA A 11 4.70 9.82 5.78
N SER A 12 4.81 8.48 5.73
CA SER A 12 4.31 7.67 4.61
C SER A 12 2.80 7.87 4.39
N ALA A 13 2.01 7.98 5.46
CA ALA A 13 0.56 8.16 5.36
C ALA A 13 0.19 9.48 4.68
N GLY A 14 0.90 10.58 4.97
CA GLY A 14 0.72 11.87 4.29
C GLY A 14 1.04 11.79 2.79
N LEU A 15 2.24 11.29 2.45
CA LEU A 15 2.63 11.11 1.04
C LEU A 15 1.67 10.18 0.28
N HIS A 16 1.14 9.16 0.98
CA HIS A 16 0.17 8.24 0.41
C HIS A 16 -1.16 8.93 0.08
N ALA A 17 -1.66 9.80 0.94
CA ALA A 17 -2.84 10.60 0.67
C ALA A 17 -2.62 11.49 -0.57
N SER A 18 -1.48 12.17 -0.63
CA SER A 18 -1.12 13.08 -1.73
C SER A 18 -1.10 12.38 -3.10
N TRP A 19 -0.40 11.22 -3.25
CA TRP A 19 -0.37 10.56 -4.55
C TRP A 19 -1.74 9.98 -4.95
N ASN A 20 -2.55 9.53 -4.00
CA ASN A 20 -3.92 9.07 -4.30
C ASN A 20 -4.81 10.22 -4.79
N MET A 21 -4.68 11.42 -4.22
CA MET A 21 -5.39 12.62 -4.70
C MET A 21 -5.00 12.93 -6.16
N ILE A 22 -3.71 12.85 -6.49
CA ILE A 22 -3.22 13.03 -7.86
C ILE A 22 -3.79 11.95 -8.80
N ALA A 23 -3.74 10.69 -8.40
CA ALA A 23 -4.27 9.56 -9.16
C ALA A 23 -5.79 9.70 -9.43
N LYS A 24 -6.54 10.21 -8.45
CA LYS A 24 -7.97 10.54 -8.62
C LYS A 24 -8.20 11.56 -9.72
N LYS A 25 -7.34 12.58 -9.78
CA LYS A 25 -7.44 13.69 -10.74
C LYS A 25 -7.13 13.26 -12.18
N GLU A 26 -6.17 12.33 -12.36
CA GLU A 26 -5.65 11.90 -13.67
C GLU A 26 -6.31 10.64 -14.25
N ARG A 27 -7.28 10.02 -13.61
CA ARG A 27 -7.79 8.69 -13.93
C ARG A 27 -6.68 7.63 -13.90
N MET A 28 -6.64 6.84 -12.85
CA MET A 28 -5.67 5.78 -12.71
C MET A 28 -5.80 4.72 -13.82
N THR A 29 -4.73 4.56 -14.60
CA THR A 29 -4.60 3.51 -15.62
C THR A 29 -3.43 2.60 -15.28
N LEU A 30 -3.29 1.48 -15.97
CA LEU A 30 -2.14 0.60 -15.78
C LEU A 30 -0.83 1.30 -16.19
N ALA A 31 -0.87 2.10 -17.26
CA ALA A 31 0.25 2.94 -17.68
C ALA A 31 0.64 3.98 -16.62
N PHE A 32 -0.34 4.63 -15.98
CA PHE A 32 -0.08 5.54 -14.87
C PHE A 32 0.66 4.83 -13.74
N TYR A 33 0.22 3.60 -13.38
CA TYR A 33 0.89 2.80 -12.34
C TYR A 33 2.31 2.38 -12.75
N ALA A 34 2.52 2.00 -14.02
CA ALA A 34 3.86 1.70 -14.56
C ALA A 34 4.80 2.92 -14.46
N VAL A 35 4.30 4.14 -14.75
CA VAL A 35 5.07 5.38 -14.57
C VAL A 35 5.46 5.59 -13.11
N LEU A 36 4.55 5.39 -12.15
CA LEU A 36 4.87 5.50 -10.72
C LEU A 36 6.04 4.59 -10.32
N CYS A 37 5.99 3.33 -10.76
CA CYS A 37 7.05 2.36 -10.48
C CYS A 37 8.37 2.74 -11.17
N THR A 38 8.31 3.27 -12.40
CA THR A 38 9.49 3.73 -13.16
C THR A 38 10.18 4.89 -12.45
N ILE A 39 9.43 5.87 -11.94
CA ILE A 39 10.00 6.98 -11.17
C ILE A 39 10.71 6.46 -9.92
N GLY A 40 10.08 5.51 -9.21
CA GLY A 40 10.71 4.85 -8.06
C GLY A 40 12.03 4.16 -8.44
N ALA A 41 12.05 3.42 -9.55
CA ALA A 41 13.24 2.75 -10.05
C ALA A 41 14.36 3.74 -10.42
N VAL A 42 14.01 4.84 -11.09
CA VAL A 42 14.98 5.85 -11.55
C VAL A 42 15.66 6.55 -10.37
N TRP A 43 14.88 7.11 -9.43
CA TRP A 43 15.51 7.86 -8.34
C TRP A 43 16.23 6.97 -7.33
N THR A 44 15.91 5.68 -7.22
CA THR A 44 16.63 4.75 -6.34
C THR A 44 17.77 4.02 -7.04
N SER A 45 17.97 4.22 -8.33
CA SER A 45 19.04 3.57 -9.11
C SER A 45 20.45 3.81 -8.57
N PHE A 46 20.69 4.95 -7.89
CA PHE A 46 21.96 5.23 -7.25
C PHE A 46 22.36 4.17 -6.20
N MET A 47 21.38 3.45 -5.64
CA MET A 47 21.66 2.36 -4.68
C MET A 47 22.42 1.20 -5.30
N HIS A 48 22.35 1.00 -6.62
CA HIS A 48 23.18 -0.02 -7.30
C HIS A 48 24.68 0.30 -7.23
N PHE A 49 25.05 1.56 -6.99
CA PHE A 49 26.45 2.00 -6.86
C PHE A 49 26.86 2.17 -5.40
N LEU A 50 25.97 2.59 -4.51
CA LEU A 50 26.27 2.88 -3.11
C LEU A 50 26.07 1.68 -2.18
N SER A 51 25.22 0.73 -2.54
CA SER A 51 24.97 -0.46 -1.74
C SER A 51 26.08 -1.50 -1.97
N PRO A 52 26.56 -2.16 -0.91
CA PRO A 52 27.48 -3.30 -1.05
C PRO A 52 26.78 -4.54 -1.60
N LEU A 53 25.45 -4.51 -1.80
CA LEU A 53 24.65 -5.66 -2.21
C LEU A 53 24.40 -5.62 -3.71
N CYS A 54 24.62 -6.78 -4.37
CA CYS A 54 24.35 -6.95 -5.79
C CYS A 54 23.10 -7.81 -5.99
N PHE A 55 22.21 -7.40 -6.92
CA PHE A 55 21.00 -8.15 -7.22
C PHE A 55 21.29 -9.62 -7.57
N PHE A 56 22.28 -9.88 -8.42
CA PHE A 56 22.61 -11.23 -8.92
C PHE A 56 23.32 -12.12 -7.89
N SER A 57 23.75 -11.58 -6.76
CA SER A 57 24.38 -12.36 -5.67
C SER A 57 23.42 -12.68 -4.51
N MET A 58 22.13 -12.38 -4.66
CA MET A 58 21.15 -12.67 -3.64
C MET A 58 20.87 -14.19 -3.53
N PRO A 59 20.54 -14.69 -2.33
CA PRO A 59 20.20 -16.10 -2.15
C PRO A 59 18.87 -16.46 -2.83
N THR A 60 18.69 -17.72 -3.22
CA THR A 60 17.47 -18.20 -3.92
C THR A 60 16.18 -17.82 -3.19
N ARG A 61 16.17 -17.84 -1.85
CA ARG A 61 15.01 -17.43 -1.04
C ARG A 61 14.59 -15.99 -1.29
N PHE A 62 15.53 -15.10 -1.62
CA PHE A 62 15.22 -13.71 -1.98
C PHE A 62 14.41 -13.64 -3.28
N TYR A 63 14.82 -14.39 -4.31
CA TYR A 63 14.10 -14.36 -5.61
C TYR A 63 12.71 -15.00 -5.49
N LEU A 64 12.54 -16.02 -4.65
CA LEU A 64 11.21 -16.58 -4.35
C LEU A 64 10.31 -15.54 -3.66
N ALA A 65 10.84 -14.79 -2.70
CA ALA A 65 10.10 -13.71 -2.06
C ALA A 65 9.77 -12.60 -3.06
N LEU A 66 10.72 -12.19 -3.92
CA LEU A 66 10.48 -11.20 -4.95
C LEU A 66 9.41 -11.65 -5.97
N ALA A 67 9.41 -12.93 -6.35
CA ALA A 67 8.37 -13.50 -7.23
C ALA A 67 6.99 -13.44 -6.57
N GLY A 68 6.89 -13.73 -5.27
CA GLY A 68 5.67 -13.56 -4.49
C GLY A 68 5.20 -12.10 -4.43
N THR A 69 6.14 -11.17 -4.27
CA THR A 69 5.86 -9.72 -4.36
C THR A 69 5.29 -9.35 -5.73
N LEU A 70 5.89 -9.81 -6.83
CA LEU A 70 5.41 -9.53 -8.20
C LEU A 70 4.01 -10.10 -8.44
N CYS A 71 3.73 -11.31 -7.94
CA CYS A 71 2.40 -11.89 -7.96
C CYS A 71 1.38 -10.98 -7.21
N GLY A 72 1.73 -10.53 -6.02
CA GLY A 72 0.93 -9.57 -5.25
C GLY A 72 0.69 -8.26 -5.99
N GLU A 73 1.71 -7.73 -6.65
CA GLU A 73 1.62 -6.51 -7.46
C GLU A 73 0.66 -6.65 -8.65
N ILE A 74 0.63 -7.81 -9.32
CA ILE A 74 -0.34 -8.08 -10.39
C ILE A 74 -1.77 -7.99 -9.87
N PHE A 75 -2.08 -8.67 -8.77
CA PHE A 75 -3.41 -8.62 -8.15
C PHE A 75 -3.77 -7.20 -7.72
N TYR A 76 -2.83 -6.48 -7.10
CA TYR A 76 -3.03 -5.12 -6.67
C TYR A 76 -3.27 -4.17 -7.85
N GLY A 77 -2.37 -4.12 -8.83
CA GLY A 77 -2.42 -3.17 -9.94
C GLY A 77 -3.63 -3.39 -10.85
N LEU A 78 -3.92 -4.64 -11.22
CA LEU A 78 -5.11 -4.97 -12.01
C LEU A 78 -6.40 -4.73 -11.22
N GLY A 79 -6.39 -5.04 -9.94
CA GLY A 79 -7.53 -4.84 -9.05
C GLY A 79 -7.88 -3.36 -8.88
N ILE A 80 -6.91 -2.50 -8.56
CA ILE A 80 -7.15 -1.09 -8.27
C ILE A 80 -7.61 -0.32 -9.53
N VAL A 81 -7.00 -0.59 -10.69
CA VAL A 81 -7.42 0.04 -11.95
C VAL A 81 -8.87 -0.32 -12.28
N ARG A 82 -9.27 -1.58 -12.10
CA ARG A 82 -10.65 -2.03 -12.37
C ARG A 82 -11.62 -1.56 -11.30
N ALA A 83 -11.24 -1.58 -10.02
CA ALA A 83 -12.09 -1.09 -8.94
C ALA A 83 -12.48 0.37 -9.14
N TYR A 84 -11.54 1.23 -9.49
CA TYR A 84 -11.80 2.65 -9.74
C TYR A 84 -12.60 2.95 -11.01
N ARG A 85 -12.72 1.99 -11.94
CA ARG A 85 -13.59 2.11 -13.13
C ARG A 85 -15.06 1.79 -12.83
N VAL A 86 -15.33 0.96 -11.83
CA VAL A 86 -16.68 0.40 -11.56
C VAL A 86 -17.28 0.90 -10.25
N LEU A 87 -16.47 1.44 -9.35
CA LEU A 87 -16.88 1.88 -8.02
C LEU A 87 -16.49 3.33 -7.77
N ASP A 88 -17.33 4.03 -7.01
CA ASP A 88 -16.97 5.33 -6.48
C ASP A 88 -15.80 5.20 -5.49
N MET A 89 -14.82 6.11 -5.61
CA MET A 89 -13.65 6.10 -4.74
C MET A 89 -14.00 6.18 -3.26
N SER A 90 -15.03 6.94 -2.91
CA SER A 90 -15.51 7.09 -1.53
C SER A 90 -15.91 5.76 -0.87
N SER A 91 -16.37 4.78 -1.68
CA SER A 91 -16.75 3.46 -1.19
C SER A 91 -15.61 2.43 -1.34
N ALA A 92 -14.92 2.44 -2.49
CA ALA A 92 -13.88 1.47 -2.79
C ALA A 92 -12.61 1.67 -1.95
N TYR A 93 -12.16 2.91 -1.79
CA TYR A 93 -10.87 3.21 -1.17
C TYR A 93 -10.77 2.75 0.29
N PRO A 94 -11.75 3.03 1.19
CA PRO A 94 -11.67 2.54 2.57
C PRO A 94 -11.70 1.01 2.66
N MET A 95 -12.47 0.33 1.79
CA MET A 95 -12.52 -1.13 1.79
C MET A 95 -11.21 -1.75 1.29
N MET A 96 -10.62 -1.21 0.22
CA MET A 96 -9.31 -1.63 -0.28
C MET A 96 -8.20 -1.44 0.76
N ARG A 97 -8.39 -0.51 1.69
CA ARG A 97 -7.44 -0.23 2.78
C ARG A 97 -7.68 -1.13 4.00
N SER A 98 -8.93 -1.42 4.36
CA SER A 98 -9.28 -2.14 5.58
C SER A 98 -9.15 -3.65 5.46
N LEU A 99 -9.55 -4.24 4.33
CA LEU A 99 -9.49 -5.69 4.14
C LEU A 99 -8.07 -6.28 4.24
N PRO A 100 -7.02 -5.70 3.64
CA PRO A 100 -5.66 -6.21 3.81
C PRO A 100 -5.21 -6.26 5.26
N LEU A 101 -5.65 -5.31 6.09
CA LEU A 101 -5.31 -5.29 7.51
C LEU A 101 -5.74 -6.57 8.22
N LEU A 102 -6.98 -6.99 8.04
CA LEU A 102 -7.48 -8.23 8.64
C LEU A 102 -6.83 -9.47 8.03
N ILE A 103 -6.67 -9.51 6.71
CA ILE A 103 -6.07 -10.67 6.05
C ILE A 103 -4.61 -10.84 6.49
N ILE A 104 -3.83 -9.76 6.55
CA ILE A 104 -2.43 -9.80 7.01
C ILE A 104 -2.37 -10.23 8.48
N ALA A 105 -3.21 -9.66 9.35
CA ALA A 105 -3.25 -10.04 10.76
C ALA A 105 -3.58 -11.53 10.93
N LEU A 106 -4.56 -12.04 10.16
CA LEU A 106 -4.93 -13.45 10.17
C LEU A 106 -3.79 -14.34 9.66
N VAL A 107 -3.23 -14.02 8.49
CA VAL A 107 -2.16 -14.82 7.86
C VAL A 107 -0.89 -14.82 8.73
N THR A 108 -0.47 -13.67 9.26
CA THR A 108 0.71 -13.60 10.12
C THR A 108 0.52 -14.40 11.40
N THR A 109 -0.70 -14.42 11.97
CA THR A 109 -1.01 -15.19 13.17
C THR A 109 -1.06 -16.69 12.88
N LEU A 110 -1.74 -17.12 11.81
CA LEU A 110 -1.91 -18.54 11.47
C LEU A 110 -0.63 -19.17 10.94
N CYS A 111 0.16 -18.44 10.16
CA CYS A 111 1.38 -18.96 9.54
C CYS A 111 2.63 -18.70 10.39
N GLY A 112 2.52 -18.02 11.53
CA GLY A 112 3.64 -17.73 12.42
C GLY A 112 4.64 -16.71 11.85
N PHE A 113 4.23 -15.82 10.94
CA PHE A 113 5.09 -14.78 10.40
C PHE A 113 5.24 -13.61 11.39
N GLY A 114 6.42 -13.48 11.99
CA GLY A 114 6.71 -12.50 13.03
C GLY A 114 6.27 -12.95 14.42
N ARG A 115 6.35 -12.06 15.41
CA ARG A 115 5.85 -12.37 16.76
C ARG A 115 4.33 -12.44 16.78
N PRO A 116 3.74 -13.35 17.56
CA PRO A 116 2.29 -13.43 17.73
C PRO A 116 1.70 -12.07 18.15
N LEU A 117 0.54 -11.74 17.61
CA LEU A 117 -0.19 -10.53 17.99
C LEU A 117 -0.84 -10.75 19.36
N THR A 118 -0.70 -9.75 20.24
CA THR A 118 -1.41 -9.74 21.53
C THR A 118 -2.92 -9.66 21.30
N LEU A 119 -3.72 -10.08 22.29
CA LEU A 119 -5.18 -9.94 22.22
C LEU A 119 -5.61 -8.48 22.02
N HIS A 120 -4.94 -7.52 22.67
CA HIS A 120 -5.17 -6.09 22.51
C HIS A 120 -4.92 -5.65 21.06
N ALA A 121 -3.83 -6.13 20.43
CA ALA A 121 -3.53 -5.84 19.04
C ALA A 121 -4.60 -6.41 18.10
N GLN A 122 -5.08 -7.64 18.31
CA GLN A 122 -6.13 -8.24 17.51
C GLN A 122 -7.46 -7.46 17.61
N ILE A 123 -7.88 -7.11 18.85
CA ILE A 123 -9.08 -6.29 19.07
C ILE A 123 -8.90 -4.90 18.46
N GLY A 124 -7.72 -4.28 18.64
CA GLY A 124 -7.39 -2.99 18.06
C GLY A 124 -7.51 -2.99 16.54
N MET A 125 -6.98 -4.01 15.85
CA MET A 125 -7.09 -4.16 14.40
C MET A 125 -8.53 -4.39 13.93
N ALA A 126 -9.34 -5.11 14.70
CA ALA A 126 -10.76 -5.28 14.42
C ALA A 126 -11.52 -3.95 14.52
N LEU A 127 -11.21 -3.11 15.52
CA LEU A 127 -11.77 -1.75 15.65
C LEU A 127 -11.36 -0.85 14.48
N VAL A 128 -10.08 -0.90 14.07
CA VAL A 128 -9.60 -0.16 12.89
C VAL A 128 -10.38 -0.58 11.64
N PHE A 129 -10.59 -1.88 11.44
CA PHE A 129 -11.37 -2.38 10.32
C PHE A 129 -12.82 -1.89 10.36
N ALA A 130 -13.48 -1.98 11.50
CA ALA A 130 -14.86 -1.49 11.67
C ALA A 130 -14.94 0.02 11.38
N GLY A 131 -13.97 0.79 11.86
CA GLY A 131 -13.85 2.22 11.56
C GLY A 131 -13.71 2.51 10.06
N CYS A 132 -12.87 1.73 9.36
CA CYS A 132 -12.70 1.87 7.92
C CYS A 132 -13.98 1.58 7.13
N LEU A 133 -14.83 0.66 7.59
CA LEU A 133 -16.13 0.39 6.97
C LEU A 133 -17.11 1.57 7.12
N LEU A 134 -17.00 2.37 8.17
CA LEU A 134 -17.86 3.54 8.38
C LEU A 134 -17.43 4.74 7.53
N MET A 135 -16.16 4.85 7.15
CA MET A 135 -15.61 6.01 6.43
C MET A 135 -16.34 6.40 5.14
N PRO A 136 -16.81 5.45 4.26
CA PRO A 136 -17.48 5.80 3.02
C PRO A 136 -18.94 6.23 3.21
N LEU A 137 -19.55 6.00 4.39
CA LEU A 137 -20.96 6.16 4.60
C LEU A 137 -21.36 7.64 4.79
N LYS A 138 -22.48 8.02 4.21
CA LYS A 138 -23.13 9.31 4.49
C LYS A 138 -24.06 9.22 5.71
N ARG A 139 -24.72 8.07 5.88
CA ARG A 139 -25.66 7.77 6.98
C ARG A 139 -25.42 6.35 7.48
N PHE A 140 -25.62 6.09 8.76
CA PHE A 140 -25.53 4.72 9.33
C PHE A 140 -26.52 3.74 8.70
N SER A 141 -27.67 4.21 8.18
CA SER A 141 -28.65 3.36 7.46
C SER A 141 -28.10 2.74 6.17
N GLU A 142 -26.99 3.25 5.65
CA GLU A 142 -26.30 2.72 4.47
C GLU A 142 -25.39 1.52 4.80
N LEU A 143 -25.18 1.21 6.09
CA LEU A 143 -24.44 0.05 6.55
C LEU A 143 -25.26 -1.23 6.35
N LYS A 144 -25.35 -1.66 5.11
CA LYS A 144 -26.05 -2.88 4.69
C LYS A 144 -25.09 -3.77 3.94
N LEU A 145 -25.01 -5.06 4.32
CA LEU A 145 -24.14 -6.02 3.68
C LEU A 145 -24.31 -6.05 2.15
N ARG A 146 -25.55 -5.89 1.66
CA ARG A 146 -25.87 -5.83 0.23
C ARG A 146 -25.12 -4.70 -0.50
N ASN A 147 -24.84 -3.58 0.15
CA ASN A 147 -24.12 -2.45 -0.46
C ASN A 147 -22.65 -2.79 -0.71
N TYR A 148 -22.10 -3.75 0.05
CA TYR A 148 -20.73 -4.22 -0.07
C TYR A 148 -20.63 -5.47 -0.97
N LEU A 149 -21.72 -6.22 -1.21
CA LEU A 149 -21.75 -7.41 -2.05
C LEU A 149 -22.16 -7.06 -3.50
N ASN A 150 -21.20 -6.59 -4.28
CA ASN A 150 -21.37 -6.27 -5.70
C ASN A 150 -20.16 -6.78 -6.52
N ARG A 151 -20.25 -6.72 -7.87
CA ARG A 151 -19.16 -7.16 -8.76
C ARG A 151 -17.85 -6.40 -8.51
N GLY A 152 -17.91 -5.18 -8.03
CA GLY A 152 -16.74 -4.39 -7.65
C GLY A 152 -15.99 -4.99 -6.44
N MET A 153 -16.67 -5.77 -5.59
CA MET A 153 -16.04 -6.47 -4.47
C MET A 153 -14.94 -7.43 -4.91
N LEU A 154 -15.07 -8.10 -6.06
CA LEU A 154 -14.02 -8.96 -6.60
C LEU A 154 -12.72 -8.19 -6.87
N TYR A 155 -12.84 -6.95 -7.36
CA TYR A 155 -11.68 -6.10 -7.58
C TYR A 155 -11.09 -5.59 -6.26
N ILE A 156 -11.95 -5.27 -5.28
CA ILE A 156 -11.50 -4.91 -3.92
C ILE A 156 -10.77 -6.09 -3.27
N LEU A 157 -11.30 -7.31 -3.39
CA LEU A 157 -10.64 -8.52 -2.89
C LEU A 157 -9.30 -8.78 -3.60
N SER A 158 -9.23 -8.55 -4.92
CA SER A 158 -7.97 -8.61 -5.66
C SER A 158 -6.93 -7.63 -5.11
N VAL A 159 -7.33 -6.38 -4.85
CA VAL A 159 -6.45 -5.36 -4.23
C VAL A 159 -6.02 -5.80 -2.82
N ALA A 160 -6.95 -6.33 -2.03
CA ALA A 160 -6.66 -6.77 -0.67
C ALA A 160 -5.70 -7.96 -0.65
N LEU A 161 -5.93 -8.96 -1.50
CA LEU A 161 -5.04 -10.11 -1.68
C LEU A 161 -3.66 -9.66 -2.16
N GLY A 162 -3.61 -8.79 -3.18
CA GLY A 162 -2.37 -8.23 -3.70
C GLY A 162 -1.58 -7.50 -2.63
N THR A 163 -2.25 -6.61 -1.87
CA THR A 163 -1.64 -5.89 -0.74
C THR A 163 -1.09 -6.83 0.32
N THR A 164 -1.83 -7.89 0.66
CA THR A 164 -1.40 -8.90 1.62
C THR A 164 -0.14 -9.62 1.13
N LEU A 165 -0.18 -10.13 -0.10
CA LEU A 165 0.93 -10.87 -0.69
C LEU A 165 2.20 -10.01 -0.73
N TYR A 166 2.17 -8.85 -1.39
CA TYR A 166 3.39 -8.05 -1.49
C TYR A 166 3.89 -7.60 -0.10
N THR A 167 3.01 -7.30 0.86
CA THR A 167 3.43 -6.90 2.20
C THR A 167 4.19 -8.02 2.93
N ILE A 168 3.68 -9.25 2.87
CA ILE A 168 4.30 -10.41 3.51
C ILE A 168 5.62 -10.76 2.80
N PHE A 169 5.60 -10.85 1.48
CA PHE A 169 6.78 -11.23 0.70
C PHE A 169 7.87 -10.15 0.72
N ASP A 170 7.53 -8.85 0.72
CA ASP A 170 8.50 -7.78 0.91
C ASP A 170 9.15 -7.82 2.30
N SER A 171 8.37 -8.14 3.34
CA SER A 171 8.90 -8.33 4.69
C SER A 171 9.83 -9.54 4.74
N TRP A 172 9.47 -10.64 4.08
CA TRP A 172 10.31 -11.84 3.98
C TRP A 172 11.59 -11.58 3.19
N ALA A 173 11.51 -10.94 2.03
CA ALA A 173 12.69 -10.58 1.23
C ALA A 173 13.70 -9.75 2.03
N GLN A 174 13.22 -8.74 2.76
CA GLN A 174 14.08 -7.94 3.64
C GLN A 174 14.66 -8.75 4.82
N ALA A 175 13.89 -9.71 5.37
CA ALA A 175 14.40 -10.62 6.40
C ALA A 175 15.56 -11.47 5.86
N VAL A 176 15.40 -12.06 4.68
CA VAL A 176 16.47 -12.83 4.00
C VAL A 176 17.70 -11.96 3.76
N MET A 177 17.53 -10.71 3.32
CA MET A 177 18.66 -9.79 3.14
C MET A 177 19.40 -9.50 4.46
N ARG A 178 18.66 -9.26 5.55
CA ARG A 178 19.27 -9.02 6.88
C ARG A 178 20.02 -10.25 7.42
N GLU A 179 19.47 -11.44 7.20
CA GLU A 179 20.11 -12.70 7.60
C GLU A 179 21.41 -12.94 6.81
N SER A 180 21.39 -12.64 5.51
CA SER A 180 22.54 -12.86 4.63
C SER A 180 23.62 -11.78 4.76
N PHE A 181 23.26 -10.58 5.19
CA PHE A 181 24.13 -9.40 5.25
C PHE A 181 23.94 -8.65 6.58
N PRO A 182 24.33 -9.24 7.72
CA PRO A 182 24.04 -8.69 9.06
C PRO A 182 24.73 -7.34 9.33
N ASP A 183 25.84 -7.07 8.66
CA ASP A 183 26.63 -5.84 8.82
C ASP A 183 26.00 -4.64 8.09
N VAL A 184 25.01 -4.87 7.23
CA VAL A 184 24.35 -3.81 6.48
C VAL A 184 23.19 -3.22 7.30
N SER A 185 23.16 -1.89 7.45
CA SER A 185 22.13 -1.22 8.24
C SER A 185 20.72 -1.41 7.66
N LYS A 186 19.71 -1.48 8.54
CA LYS A 186 18.31 -1.71 8.16
C LYS A 186 17.77 -0.71 7.12
N PRO A 187 18.05 0.61 7.18
CA PRO A 187 17.63 1.54 6.14
C PRO A 187 18.29 1.26 4.77
N VAL A 188 19.56 0.89 4.76
CA VAL A 188 20.28 0.50 3.52
C VAL A 188 19.65 -0.76 2.93
N ILE A 189 19.34 -1.79 3.74
CA ILE A 189 18.61 -2.99 3.29
C ILE A 189 17.28 -2.59 2.62
N SER A 190 16.48 -1.73 3.25
CA SER A 190 15.17 -1.33 2.71
C SER A 190 15.28 -0.58 1.39
N LEU A 191 16.21 0.36 1.32
CA LEU A 191 16.41 1.18 0.12
C LEU A 191 16.99 0.36 -1.03
N THR A 192 17.96 -0.53 -0.74
CA THR A 192 18.49 -1.48 -1.72
C THR A 192 17.43 -2.47 -2.19
N TYR A 193 16.64 -3.03 -1.27
CA TYR A 193 15.51 -3.87 -1.66
C TYR A 193 14.55 -3.15 -2.60
N TYR A 194 14.19 -1.91 -2.27
CA TYR A 194 13.31 -1.12 -3.13
C TYR A 194 13.94 -0.86 -4.51
N SER A 195 15.25 -0.60 -4.58
CA SER A 195 15.97 -0.41 -5.86
C SER A 195 16.01 -1.67 -6.73
N PHE A 196 15.91 -2.86 -6.13
CA PHE A 196 15.77 -4.13 -6.86
C PHE A 196 14.32 -4.39 -7.29
N ARG A 197 13.37 -4.11 -6.39
CA ARG A 197 11.96 -4.34 -6.57
C ARG A 197 11.33 -3.39 -7.62
N ALA A 198 11.60 -2.09 -7.54
CA ALA A 198 10.94 -1.09 -8.34
C ALA A 198 11.15 -1.29 -9.86
N PRO A 199 12.35 -1.56 -10.40
CA PRO A 199 12.54 -1.84 -11.81
C PRO A 199 11.85 -3.14 -12.25
N THR A 200 11.84 -4.19 -11.42
CA THR A 200 11.15 -5.44 -11.77
C THR A 200 9.64 -5.25 -11.86
N VAL A 201 9.05 -4.51 -10.93
CA VAL A 201 7.61 -4.15 -10.96
C VAL A 201 7.30 -3.23 -12.14
N ALA A 202 8.14 -2.22 -12.39
CA ALA A 202 7.96 -1.32 -13.54
C ALA A 202 7.97 -2.09 -14.87
N THR A 203 8.97 -2.96 -15.07
CA THR A 203 9.08 -3.81 -16.25
C THR A 203 7.84 -4.69 -16.45
N LEU A 204 7.37 -5.34 -15.37
CA LEU A 204 6.17 -6.15 -15.40
C LEU A 204 4.95 -5.36 -15.87
N PHE A 205 4.72 -4.17 -15.32
CA PHE A 205 3.57 -3.35 -15.70
C PHE A 205 3.69 -2.74 -17.08
N TRP A 206 4.89 -2.42 -17.55
CA TRP A 206 5.09 -2.00 -18.95
C TRP A 206 4.82 -3.14 -19.91
N ILE A 207 5.29 -4.37 -19.64
CA ILE A 207 4.97 -5.56 -20.45
C ILE A 207 3.45 -5.74 -20.52
N LEU A 208 2.75 -5.73 -19.38
CA LEU A 208 1.30 -5.87 -19.35
C LEU A 208 0.59 -4.74 -20.12
N THR A 209 1.05 -3.51 -19.96
CA THR A 209 0.47 -2.33 -20.64
C THR A 209 0.58 -2.44 -22.15
N PHE A 210 1.74 -2.85 -22.67
CA PHE A 210 1.94 -2.92 -24.13
C PHE A 210 1.43 -4.22 -24.75
N SER A 211 1.24 -5.28 -23.98
CA SER A 211 0.70 -6.56 -24.47
C SER A 211 -0.80 -6.50 -24.78
N ILE A 212 -1.54 -5.54 -24.22
CA ILE A 212 -3.00 -5.46 -24.37
C ILE A 212 -3.36 -4.15 -25.08
N PRO A 213 -3.95 -4.19 -26.32
CA PRO A 213 -4.18 -3.01 -27.13
C PRO A 213 -4.89 -1.85 -26.41
N PRO A 214 -6.01 -2.03 -25.69
CA PRO A 214 -6.68 -0.94 -24.97
C PRO A 214 -5.78 -0.25 -23.92
N TRP A 215 -4.89 -0.97 -23.25
CA TRP A 215 -3.97 -0.40 -22.25
C TRP A 215 -2.81 0.33 -22.91
N ARG A 216 -2.34 -0.15 -24.06
CA ARG A 216 -1.36 0.54 -24.89
C ARG A 216 -1.89 1.90 -25.36
N ASP A 217 -3.15 1.98 -25.78
CA ASP A 217 -3.77 3.23 -26.22
C ASP A 217 -3.93 4.22 -25.07
N GLU A 218 -4.24 3.72 -23.85
CA GLU A 218 -4.22 4.52 -22.63
C GLU A 218 -2.82 5.08 -22.32
N ALA A 219 -1.75 4.30 -22.53
CA ALA A 219 -0.37 4.76 -22.34
C ALA A 219 0.01 5.87 -23.33
N ILE A 220 -0.35 5.71 -24.60
CA ILE A 220 -0.13 6.73 -25.64
C ILE A 220 -0.89 8.01 -25.30
N SER A 221 -2.15 7.88 -24.84
CA SER A 221 -2.96 9.02 -24.40
C SER A 221 -2.33 9.75 -23.21
N LEU A 222 -1.84 9.01 -22.20
CA LEU A 222 -1.16 9.58 -21.04
C LEU A 222 0.08 10.38 -21.46
N TRP A 223 0.89 9.84 -22.37
CA TRP A 223 2.08 10.49 -22.89
C TRP A 223 1.76 11.79 -23.66
N ARG A 224 0.71 11.76 -24.49
CA ARG A 224 0.27 12.95 -25.27
C ARG A 224 -0.20 14.11 -24.40
N LYS A 225 -0.75 13.84 -23.21
CA LYS A 225 -1.20 14.88 -22.25
C LYS A 225 -0.07 15.77 -21.72
N ARG A 226 1.18 15.30 -21.77
CA ARG A 226 2.36 16.02 -21.22
C ARG A 226 2.17 16.53 -19.79
N SER A 227 1.39 15.82 -18.95
CA SER A 227 1.15 16.16 -17.56
C SER A 227 2.36 15.78 -16.70
N TYR A 228 2.75 16.66 -15.77
CA TYR A 228 3.76 16.34 -14.75
C TYR A 228 3.19 15.61 -13.54
N LEU A 229 1.87 15.51 -13.44
CA LEU A 229 1.19 14.89 -12.30
C LEU A 229 1.56 13.41 -12.09
N PRO A 230 1.73 12.57 -13.11
CA PRO A 230 2.23 11.20 -12.92
C PRO A 230 3.64 11.15 -12.31
N LEU A 231 4.50 12.12 -12.65
CA LEU A 231 5.85 12.21 -12.06
C LEU A 231 5.76 12.56 -10.57
N ALA A 232 4.98 13.58 -10.21
CA ALA A 232 4.77 13.97 -8.81
C ALA A 232 4.15 12.82 -7.99
N ALA A 233 3.14 12.13 -8.54
CA ALA A 233 2.56 10.95 -7.93
C ALA A 233 3.59 9.83 -7.75
N GLY A 234 4.48 9.61 -8.73
CA GLY A 234 5.55 8.63 -8.68
C GLY A 234 6.54 8.89 -7.56
N VAL A 235 6.97 10.14 -7.38
CA VAL A 235 7.84 10.55 -6.25
C VAL A 235 7.13 10.30 -4.92
N CYS A 236 5.91 10.79 -4.75
CA CYS A 236 5.15 10.58 -3.51
C CYS A 236 4.92 9.08 -3.22
N SER A 237 4.54 8.30 -4.22
CA SER A 237 4.27 6.87 -4.09
C SER A 237 5.53 6.09 -3.71
N SER A 238 6.65 6.35 -4.38
CA SER A 238 7.91 5.66 -4.13
C SER A 238 8.50 6.01 -2.76
N LEU A 239 8.51 7.28 -2.37
CA LEU A 239 8.91 7.71 -1.02
C LEU A 239 8.02 7.07 0.04
N THR A 240 6.69 7.10 -0.16
CA THR A 240 5.73 6.40 0.71
C THR A 240 6.18 4.96 0.96
N TYR A 241 6.52 4.25 -0.10
CA TYR A 241 6.80 2.82 0.02
C TYR A 241 8.17 2.52 0.62
N VAL A 242 9.19 3.31 0.32
CA VAL A 242 10.51 3.23 0.98
C VAL A 242 10.37 3.43 2.49
N LEU A 243 9.57 4.42 2.93
CA LEU A 243 9.31 4.64 4.37
C LEU A 243 8.61 3.43 5.01
N VAL A 244 7.64 2.82 4.31
CA VAL A 244 6.97 1.59 4.77
C VAL A 244 7.93 0.43 4.89
N LEU A 245 8.74 0.17 3.85
CA LEU A 245 9.74 -0.90 3.85
C LEU A 245 10.76 -0.71 4.98
N THR A 246 11.18 0.54 5.20
CA THR A 246 12.08 0.86 6.32
C THR A 246 11.40 0.59 7.66
N ALA A 247 10.14 1.00 7.84
CA ALA A 247 9.39 0.78 9.06
C ALA A 247 9.20 -0.71 9.38
N MET A 248 9.03 -1.57 8.36
CA MET A 248 8.93 -3.03 8.53
C MET A 248 10.11 -3.64 9.28
N ASN A 249 11.30 -3.04 9.18
CA ASN A 249 12.50 -3.50 9.88
C ASN A 249 12.56 -3.11 11.37
N PHE A 250 11.62 -2.29 11.84
CA PHE A 250 11.56 -1.79 13.22
C PHE A 250 10.28 -2.20 13.94
N VAL A 251 9.53 -3.16 13.39
CA VAL A 251 8.32 -3.73 14.01
C VAL A 251 8.50 -5.23 14.25
N SER A 252 7.80 -5.75 15.23
CA SER A 252 7.80 -7.18 15.57
C SER A 252 6.88 -8.02 14.68
N ASN A 253 5.85 -7.39 14.09
CA ASN A 253 4.92 -8.00 13.15
C ASN A 253 4.48 -6.94 12.13
N VAL A 254 4.48 -7.31 10.86
CA VAL A 254 4.16 -6.41 9.74
C VAL A 254 2.70 -5.92 9.76
N SER A 255 1.82 -6.62 10.47
CA SER A 255 0.42 -6.19 10.68
C SER A 255 0.32 -4.82 11.34
N TYR A 256 1.26 -4.46 12.24
CA TYR A 256 1.31 -3.13 12.83
C TYR A 256 1.55 -2.04 11.78
N VAL A 257 2.44 -2.29 10.81
CA VAL A 257 2.68 -1.34 9.71
C VAL A 257 1.38 -1.10 8.94
N GLN A 258 0.67 -2.17 8.60
CA GLN A 258 -0.58 -2.07 7.86
C GLN A 258 -1.68 -1.37 8.67
N ALA A 259 -1.77 -1.61 9.98
CA ALA A 259 -2.71 -0.93 10.87
C ALA A 259 -2.43 0.58 10.90
N PHE A 260 -1.21 0.99 11.20
CA PHE A 260 -0.86 2.40 11.32
C PHE A 260 -0.88 3.17 10.01
N ARG A 261 -0.72 2.51 8.85
CA ARG A 261 -0.98 3.11 7.54
C ARG A 261 -2.42 3.63 7.38
N GLN A 262 -3.37 3.17 8.20
CA GLN A 262 -4.74 3.68 8.18
C GLN A 262 -4.84 5.13 8.66
N LEU A 263 -3.83 5.68 9.33
CA LEU A 263 -3.72 7.13 9.60
C LEU A 263 -3.82 7.97 8.30
N GLY A 264 -3.47 7.41 7.15
CA GLY A 264 -3.69 8.04 5.86
C GLY A 264 -5.15 8.30 5.53
N LEU A 265 -6.11 7.56 6.10
CA LEU A 265 -7.54 7.83 5.96
C LEU A 265 -7.95 9.08 6.72
N LEU A 266 -7.37 9.30 7.93
CA LEU A 266 -7.58 10.54 8.69
C LEU A 266 -7.07 11.75 7.91
N ILE A 267 -5.83 11.67 7.39
CA ILE A 267 -5.22 12.74 6.60
C ILE A 267 -6.06 13.01 5.35
N GLY A 268 -6.42 11.97 4.60
CA GLY A 268 -7.26 12.09 3.40
C GLY A 268 -8.66 12.66 3.70
N MET A 269 -9.23 12.38 4.87
CA MET A 269 -10.49 13.01 5.28
C MET A 269 -10.29 14.50 5.57
N LEU A 270 -9.24 14.88 6.29
CA LEU A 270 -8.93 16.30 6.56
C LEU A 270 -8.68 17.06 5.25
N GLU A 271 -7.92 16.48 4.32
CA GLU A 271 -7.73 17.04 2.97
C GLU A 271 -9.07 17.18 2.23
N GLY A 272 -9.95 16.17 2.30
CA GLY A 272 -11.29 16.21 1.72
C GLY A 272 -12.15 17.35 2.29
N ILE A 273 -12.17 17.52 3.61
CA ILE A 273 -12.93 18.58 4.27
C ILE A 273 -12.36 19.96 3.98
N PHE A 274 -11.05 20.17 4.17
CA PHE A 274 -10.45 21.50 4.09
C PHE A 274 -10.14 21.95 2.66
N ILE A 275 -9.70 21.03 1.79
CA ILE A 275 -9.29 21.34 0.41
C ILE A 275 -10.45 21.18 -0.57
N LEU A 276 -11.18 20.05 -0.49
CA LEU A 276 -12.26 19.73 -1.42
C LEU A 276 -13.64 20.19 -0.92
N LYS A 277 -13.72 20.75 0.31
CA LYS A 277 -14.96 21.20 0.97
C LYS A 277 -16.02 20.11 1.07
N GLU A 278 -15.60 18.86 1.26
CA GLU A 278 -16.50 17.72 1.45
C GLU A 278 -17.20 17.79 2.81
N SER A 279 -18.43 17.26 2.88
CA SER A 279 -19.20 17.21 4.12
C SER A 279 -18.57 16.21 5.11
N CYS A 280 -18.44 16.62 6.37
CA CYS A 280 -18.10 15.75 7.49
C CYS A 280 -19.40 15.08 7.98
N THR A 281 -19.53 13.76 7.81
CA THR A 281 -20.72 13.01 8.23
C THR A 281 -20.47 12.29 9.56
N MET A 282 -21.53 12.03 10.33
CA MET A 282 -21.45 11.31 11.61
C MET A 282 -20.78 9.92 11.47
N PRO A 283 -21.06 9.09 10.44
CA PRO A 283 -20.33 7.86 10.23
C PRO A 283 -18.82 8.07 10.04
N LYS A 284 -18.39 9.14 9.33
CA LYS A 284 -16.97 9.46 9.18
C LYS A 284 -16.31 9.78 10.52
N VAL A 285 -16.98 10.58 11.36
CA VAL A 285 -16.48 10.91 12.71
C VAL A 285 -16.37 9.64 13.56
N ALA A 286 -17.42 8.82 13.61
CA ALA A 286 -17.41 7.55 14.32
C ALA A 286 -16.32 6.60 13.78
N GLY A 287 -16.17 6.54 12.46
CA GLY A 287 -15.14 5.73 11.80
C GLY A 287 -13.73 6.12 12.24
N ILE A 288 -13.42 7.41 12.26
CA ILE A 288 -12.11 7.90 12.72
C ILE A 288 -11.89 7.63 14.20
N THR A 289 -12.90 7.84 15.04
CA THR A 289 -12.80 7.53 16.48
C THR A 289 -12.46 6.06 16.69
N LEU A 290 -13.12 5.14 15.97
CA LEU A 290 -12.80 3.71 16.04
C LEU A 290 -11.39 3.40 15.53
N ILE A 291 -10.94 4.02 14.42
CA ILE A 291 -9.58 3.85 13.91
C ILE A 291 -8.56 4.28 14.96
N LEU A 292 -8.69 5.48 15.50
CA LEU A 292 -7.73 6.01 16.48
C LEU A 292 -7.73 5.19 17.78
N SER A 293 -8.91 4.82 18.29
CA SER A 293 -9.03 3.97 19.47
C SER A 293 -8.42 2.58 19.24
N GLY A 294 -8.68 1.98 18.07
CA GLY A 294 -8.12 0.69 17.70
C GLY A 294 -6.60 0.73 17.54
N LEU A 295 -6.05 1.80 16.94
CA LEU A 295 -4.60 2.00 16.85
C LEU A 295 -3.96 2.17 18.23
N ALA A 296 -4.57 2.97 19.13
CA ALA A 296 -4.10 3.13 20.50
C ALA A 296 -4.10 1.79 21.23
N LEU A 297 -5.19 1.01 21.14
CA LEU A 297 -5.30 -0.30 21.78
C LEU A 297 -4.27 -1.30 21.22
N SER A 298 -3.94 -1.22 19.93
CA SER A 298 -3.02 -2.18 19.30
C SER A 298 -1.56 -2.05 19.76
N VAL A 299 -1.18 -1.00 20.45
CA VAL A 299 0.19 -0.79 20.98
C VAL A 299 0.31 -1.06 22.48
N LEU A 300 -0.80 -1.28 23.16
CA LEU A 300 -0.83 -1.76 24.54
C LEU A 300 -0.61 -3.27 24.59
#